data_52cab842056610b7154bddd5f4011d34
#
_entry.id   52cab842056610b7154bddd5f4011d34
#
_cell.length_a   1.000
_cell.length_b   1.000
_cell.length_c   1.000
_cell.angle_alpha   90.00
_cell.angle_beta   90.00
_cell.angle_gamma   90.00
#
_symmetry.space_group_name_H-M   'P 1'
#
loop_
_entity.id
_entity.type
_entity.pdbx_description
1 polymer ?
#
loop_
_entity_poly.entity_id
_entity_poly.type
_entity_poly.pdbx_seq_one_letter_code
_entity_poly.pdbx_strand_id
1 'polypeptide(L)'
;MQFFNLNAGEWAGALEEIQQKAGYRFNDLGRLRLALTHSSYASENPSSPEWNERLEFLGDAVLELLVSRRLFDALPDVQEGTLTRNRSALVDEHANAGYARTLGLDRAILLGKSECRDGGRKRDSLLGDAFEAFLGAVYLDGGIEAAERVLAPLLPPVKDVSDNASKANPKGALQ
;
A
#
# COMPACT_ATOMS: atom_id res chain seq x y z
N MET A 1 10.66 22.49 1.05
CA MET A 1 10.76 21.20 0.35
C MET A 1 11.61 20.27 1.20
N GLN A 2 11.00 19.30 1.88
CA GLN A 2 11.69 18.46 2.88
C GLN A 2 12.40 17.31 2.15
N PHE A 3 13.72 17.41 1.99
CA PHE A 3 14.56 16.37 1.36
C PHE A 3 15.07 15.33 2.36
N PHE A 4 14.73 15.45 3.66
CA PHE A 4 15.23 14.59 4.72
C PHE A 4 14.08 13.92 5.48
N ASN A 5 14.41 12.90 6.28
CA ASN A 5 13.45 12.28 7.19
C ASN A 5 12.98 13.29 8.25
N LEU A 6 11.76 13.10 8.72
CA LEU A 6 11.21 13.85 9.84
C LEU A 6 12.07 13.66 11.09
N ASN A 7 12.14 14.66 11.96
CA ASN A 7 12.70 14.45 13.30
C ASN A 7 11.80 13.52 14.14
N ALA A 8 12.28 13.05 15.28
CA ALA A 8 11.58 12.04 16.08
C ALA A 8 10.16 12.48 16.50
N GLY A 9 9.96 13.75 16.85
CA GLY A 9 8.63 14.28 17.24
C GLY A 9 7.68 14.39 16.07
N GLU A 10 8.16 14.92 14.95
CA GLU A 10 7.39 15.03 13.71
C GLU A 10 7.00 13.62 13.17
N TRP A 11 7.93 12.67 13.27
CA TRP A 11 7.67 11.30 12.83
C TRP A 11 6.63 10.61 13.70
N ALA A 12 6.69 10.79 15.02
CA ALA A 12 5.66 10.29 15.94
C ALA A 12 4.26 10.86 15.60
N GLY A 13 4.19 12.15 15.27
CA GLY A 13 2.96 12.79 14.80
C GLY A 13 2.47 12.20 13.47
N ALA A 14 3.37 11.94 12.52
CA ALA A 14 3.02 11.33 11.24
C ALA A 14 2.51 9.88 11.41
N LEU A 15 3.08 9.09 12.31
CA LEU A 15 2.58 7.74 12.62
C LEU A 15 1.15 7.78 13.22
N GLU A 16 0.86 8.76 14.06
CA GLU A 16 -0.49 8.94 14.60
C GLU A 16 -1.48 9.35 13.50
N GLU A 17 -1.10 10.26 12.61
CA GLU A 17 -1.92 10.67 11.46
C GLU A 17 -2.24 9.49 10.53
N ILE A 18 -1.27 8.62 10.25
CA ILE A 18 -1.46 7.40 9.45
C ILE A 18 -2.50 6.49 10.10
N GLN A 19 -2.39 6.23 11.40
CA GLN A 19 -3.34 5.38 12.12
C GLN A 19 -4.76 5.96 12.09
N GLN A 20 -4.90 7.28 12.22
CA GLN A 20 -6.19 7.97 12.13
C GLN A 20 -6.80 7.83 10.73
N LYS A 21 -6.02 8.07 9.67
CA LYS A 21 -6.46 7.94 8.28
C LYS A 21 -6.82 6.51 7.90
N ALA A 22 -6.05 5.53 8.41
CA ALA A 22 -6.32 4.12 8.20
C ALA A 22 -7.53 3.60 9.01
N GLY A 23 -7.99 4.35 10.02
CA GLY A 23 -8.99 3.87 10.96
C GLY A 23 -8.52 2.65 11.76
N TYR A 24 -7.20 2.50 11.96
CA TYR A 24 -6.61 1.36 12.63
C TYR A 24 -5.49 1.79 13.60
N ARG A 25 -5.57 1.32 14.85
CA ARG A 25 -4.52 1.50 15.85
C ARG A 25 -3.75 0.21 16.03
N PHE A 26 -2.44 0.29 15.82
CA PHE A 26 -1.54 -0.83 16.03
C PHE A 26 -1.42 -1.20 17.52
N ASN A 27 -1.53 -2.50 17.81
CA ASN A 27 -1.19 -3.05 19.12
C ASN A 27 0.33 -3.02 19.33
N ASP A 28 1.08 -3.33 18.27
CA ASP A 28 2.54 -3.20 18.20
C ASP A 28 2.95 -2.14 17.19
N LEU A 29 3.27 -0.94 17.68
CA LEU A 29 3.71 0.18 16.83
C LEU A 29 5.05 -0.12 16.13
N GLY A 30 5.83 -1.09 16.61
CA GLY A 30 7.05 -1.56 15.95
C GLY A 30 6.78 -2.09 14.54
N ARG A 31 5.63 -2.72 14.31
CA ARG A 31 5.22 -3.21 12.99
C ARG A 31 4.98 -2.08 11.99
N LEU A 32 4.30 -1.01 12.41
CA LEU A 32 4.12 0.18 11.58
C LEU A 32 5.46 0.85 11.26
N ARG A 33 6.36 0.94 12.26
CA ARG A 33 7.70 1.49 12.07
C ARG A 33 8.52 0.68 11.07
N LEU A 34 8.47 -0.65 11.18
CA LEU A 34 9.16 -1.55 10.26
C LEU A 34 8.61 -1.42 8.83
N ALA A 35 7.30 -1.35 8.65
CA ALA A 35 6.65 -1.15 7.35
C ALA A 35 7.11 0.15 6.65
N LEU A 36 7.43 1.18 7.43
CA LEU A 36 7.89 2.48 6.96
C LEU A 36 9.43 2.60 6.90
N THR A 37 10.18 1.52 7.06
CA THR A 37 11.65 1.53 7.02
C THR A 37 12.12 0.91 5.70
N HIS A 38 12.65 1.73 4.80
CA HIS A 38 13.21 1.28 3.53
C HIS A 38 14.66 0.74 3.73
N SER A 39 15.09 -0.18 2.87
CA SER A 39 16.42 -0.79 2.92
C SER A 39 17.58 0.22 2.90
N SER A 40 17.42 1.32 2.16
CA SER A 40 18.43 2.40 2.13
C SER A 40 18.63 3.09 3.48
N TYR A 41 17.55 3.22 4.27
CA TYR A 41 17.66 3.74 5.64
C TYR A 41 18.36 2.75 6.56
N ALA A 42 17.97 1.48 6.52
CA ALA A 42 18.60 0.43 7.33
C ALA A 42 20.11 0.30 7.05
N SER A 43 20.52 0.42 5.79
CA SER A 43 21.92 0.39 5.39
C SER A 43 22.78 1.52 5.99
N GLU A 44 22.19 2.70 6.20
CA GLU A 44 22.85 3.85 6.82
C GLU A 44 22.72 3.88 8.34
N ASN A 45 21.86 3.03 8.93
CA ASN A 45 21.56 3.01 10.36
C ASN A 45 21.69 1.59 10.95
N PRO A 46 22.90 1.14 11.30
CA PRO A 46 23.14 -0.22 11.80
C PRO A 46 22.36 -0.61 13.06
N SER A 47 21.86 0.38 13.81
CA SER A 47 20.97 0.17 14.97
C SER A 47 19.52 -0.19 14.57
N SER A 48 19.18 -0.08 13.29
CA SER A 48 17.87 -0.46 12.72
C SER A 48 18.11 -1.37 11.50
N PRO A 49 18.53 -2.61 11.71
CA PRO A 49 19.01 -3.49 10.62
C PRO A 49 17.87 -4.11 9.80
N GLU A 50 16.63 -4.02 10.26
CA GLU A 50 15.47 -4.57 9.58
C GLU A 50 14.79 -3.51 8.71
N TRP A 51 14.21 -3.96 7.59
CA TRP A 51 13.47 -3.13 6.64
C TRP A 51 12.24 -3.86 6.10
N ASN A 52 11.45 -3.19 5.31
CA ASN A 52 10.07 -3.54 4.99
C ASN A 52 9.86 -4.69 3.98
N GLU A 53 10.87 -5.18 3.25
CA GLU A 53 10.71 -6.18 2.17
C GLU A 53 9.92 -7.45 2.57
N ARG A 54 10.12 -7.95 3.79
CA ARG A 54 9.38 -9.13 4.25
C ARG A 54 7.91 -8.84 4.52
N LEU A 55 7.61 -7.64 4.96
CA LEU A 55 6.22 -7.17 5.14
C LEU A 55 5.56 -6.89 3.80
N GLU A 56 6.29 -6.30 2.85
CA GLU A 56 5.89 -6.10 1.46
C GLU A 56 5.48 -7.43 0.83
N PHE A 57 6.36 -8.43 0.85
CA PHE A 57 6.07 -9.77 0.33
C PHE A 57 4.78 -10.36 0.90
N LEU A 58 4.54 -10.23 2.20
CA LEU A 58 3.31 -10.72 2.84
C LEU A 58 2.11 -9.86 2.48
N GLY A 59 2.30 -8.54 2.44
CA GLY A 59 1.26 -7.56 2.16
C GLY A 59 0.73 -7.64 0.75
N ASP A 60 1.59 -7.89 -0.24
CA ASP A 60 1.18 -8.16 -1.62
C ASP A 60 0.19 -9.33 -1.69
N ALA A 61 0.52 -10.46 -1.07
CA ALA A 61 -0.39 -11.61 -1.02
C ALA A 61 -1.73 -11.30 -0.32
N VAL A 62 -1.71 -10.53 0.76
CA VAL A 62 -2.91 -10.08 1.48
C VAL A 62 -3.76 -9.15 0.61
N LEU A 63 -3.13 -8.18 -0.06
CA LEU A 63 -3.77 -7.25 -0.97
C LEU A 63 -4.46 -7.97 -2.12
N GLU A 64 -3.75 -8.87 -2.80
CA GLU A 64 -4.30 -9.67 -3.89
C GLU A 64 -5.49 -10.53 -3.45
N LEU A 65 -5.41 -11.17 -2.29
CA LEU A 65 -6.49 -11.96 -1.73
C LEU A 65 -7.74 -11.11 -1.46
N LEU A 66 -7.59 -9.99 -0.78
CA LEU A 66 -8.72 -9.11 -0.40
C LEU A 66 -9.38 -8.48 -1.63
N VAL A 67 -8.59 -8.02 -2.60
CA VAL A 67 -9.12 -7.46 -3.85
C VAL A 67 -9.80 -8.53 -4.68
N SER A 68 -9.21 -9.73 -4.79
CA SER A 68 -9.81 -10.87 -5.50
C SER A 68 -11.17 -11.25 -4.90
N ARG A 69 -11.25 -11.39 -3.58
CA ARG A 69 -12.49 -11.69 -2.86
C ARG A 69 -13.55 -10.62 -3.12
N ARG A 70 -13.19 -9.33 -2.98
CA ARG A 70 -14.12 -8.22 -3.23
C ARG A 70 -14.68 -8.23 -4.66
N LEU A 71 -13.84 -8.47 -5.66
CA LEU A 71 -14.27 -8.55 -7.06
C LEU A 71 -15.15 -9.77 -7.31
N PHE A 72 -14.79 -10.92 -6.76
CA PHE A 72 -15.54 -12.16 -6.87
C PHE A 72 -16.97 -12.00 -6.29
N ASP A 73 -17.08 -11.44 -5.09
CA ASP A 73 -18.37 -11.24 -4.41
C ASP A 73 -19.24 -10.19 -5.12
N ALA A 74 -18.62 -9.13 -5.65
CA ALA A 74 -19.36 -8.02 -6.26
C ALA A 74 -19.75 -8.25 -7.74
N LEU A 75 -19.06 -9.17 -8.44
CA LEU A 75 -19.22 -9.41 -9.88
C LEU A 75 -19.46 -10.91 -10.18
N PRO A 76 -20.57 -11.51 -9.70
CA PRO A 76 -20.79 -12.96 -9.78
C PRO A 76 -20.93 -13.49 -11.21
N ASP A 77 -21.34 -12.65 -12.17
CA ASP A 77 -21.59 -13.05 -13.57
C ASP A 77 -20.43 -12.73 -14.51
N VAL A 78 -19.30 -12.23 -13.97
CA VAL A 78 -18.16 -11.78 -14.76
C VAL A 78 -17.13 -12.91 -14.91
N GLN A 79 -16.64 -13.10 -16.14
CA GLN A 79 -15.64 -14.13 -16.46
C GLN A 79 -14.29 -13.84 -15.79
N GLU A 80 -13.54 -14.91 -15.51
CA GLU A 80 -12.23 -14.89 -14.83
C GLU A 80 -11.25 -13.88 -15.45
N GLY A 81 -11.10 -13.84 -16.78
CA GLY A 81 -10.19 -12.92 -17.44
C GLY A 81 -10.50 -11.44 -17.20
N THR A 82 -11.77 -11.07 -16.95
CA THR A 82 -12.15 -9.71 -16.57
C THR A 82 -11.88 -9.45 -15.09
N LEU A 83 -12.14 -10.44 -14.21
CA LEU A 83 -11.77 -10.34 -12.80
C LEU A 83 -10.27 -10.13 -12.62
N THR A 84 -9.44 -10.87 -13.37
CA THR A 84 -7.99 -10.73 -13.35
C THR A 84 -7.52 -9.35 -13.82
N ARG A 85 -8.08 -8.81 -14.92
CA ARG A 85 -7.76 -7.44 -15.37
C ARG A 85 -8.16 -6.38 -14.35
N ASN A 86 -9.35 -6.52 -13.78
CA ASN A 86 -9.83 -5.59 -12.75
C ASN A 86 -8.94 -5.63 -11.51
N ARG A 87 -8.55 -6.83 -11.06
CA ARG A 87 -7.60 -6.97 -9.95
C ARG A 87 -6.29 -6.26 -10.28
N SER A 88 -5.66 -6.57 -11.40
CA SER A 88 -4.38 -5.97 -11.79
C SER A 88 -4.41 -4.43 -11.76
N ALA A 89 -5.52 -3.82 -12.19
CA ALA A 89 -5.67 -2.37 -12.15
C ALA A 89 -5.84 -1.79 -10.73
N LEU A 90 -6.23 -2.61 -9.76
CA LEU A 90 -6.42 -2.19 -8.37
C LEU A 90 -5.20 -2.45 -7.48
N VAL A 91 -4.27 -3.29 -7.95
CA VAL A 91 -3.07 -3.68 -7.19
C VAL A 91 -1.77 -3.33 -7.93
N ASP A 92 -1.84 -2.54 -9.01
CA ASP A 92 -0.62 -2.10 -9.69
C ASP A 92 0.15 -1.07 -8.86
N GLU A 93 1.40 -0.87 -9.22
CA GLU A 93 2.32 0.07 -8.57
C GLU A 93 1.72 1.47 -8.41
N HIS A 94 1.03 1.97 -9.44
CA HIS A 94 0.45 3.31 -9.42
C HIS A 94 -0.75 3.41 -8.45
N ALA A 95 -1.62 2.40 -8.43
CA ALA A 95 -2.75 2.33 -7.50
C ALA A 95 -2.24 2.25 -6.05
N ASN A 96 -1.28 1.37 -5.77
CA ASN A 96 -0.68 1.19 -4.46
C ASN A 96 0.00 2.48 -3.96
N ALA A 97 0.73 3.19 -4.83
CA ALA A 97 1.30 4.49 -4.52
C ALA A 97 0.21 5.54 -4.20
N GLY A 98 -0.92 5.49 -4.88
CA GLY A 98 -2.09 6.32 -4.60
C GLY A 98 -2.64 6.09 -3.19
N TYR A 99 -2.78 4.81 -2.80
CA TYR A 99 -3.22 4.44 -1.45
C TYR A 99 -2.21 4.89 -0.38
N ALA A 100 -0.91 4.71 -0.64
CA ALA A 100 0.16 5.20 0.24
C ALA A 100 0.05 6.70 0.50
N ARG A 101 -0.16 7.51 -0.54
CA ARG A 101 -0.31 8.97 -0.42
C ARG A 101 -1.58 9.35 0.32
N THR A 102 -2.68 8.66 0.09
CA THR A 102 -3.94 8.89 0.82
C THR A 102 -3.76 8.71 2.31
N LEU A 103 -2.99 7.69 2.72
CA LEU A 103 -2.66 7.43 4.12
C LEU A 103 -1.56 8.37 4.67
N GLY A 104 -0.77 9.02 3.80
CA GLY A 104 0.35 9.88 4.20
C GLY A 104 1.65 9.11 4.46
N LEU A 105 1.81 7.89 3.92
CA LEU A 105 3.01 7.08 4.09
C LEU A 105 4.24 7.76 3.48
N ASP A 106 4.05 8.48 2.37
CA ASP A 106 5.08 9.26 1.66
C ASP A 106 5.82 10.26 2.57
N ARG A 107 5.13 10.80 3.58
CA ARG A 107 5.71 11.73 4.55
C ARG A 107 6.51 11.02 5.64
N ALA A 108 6.08 9.81 6.02
CA ALA A 108 6.60 9.09 7.18
C ALA A 108 7.67 8.05 6.84
N ILE A 109 7.76 7.62 5.57
CA ILE A 109 8.74 6.60 5.19
C ILE A 109 10.17 7.07 5.46
N LEU A 110 10.97 6.20 6.08
CA LEU A 110 12.38 6.41 6.39
C LEU A 110 13.24 5.96 5.21
N LEU A 111 14.01 6.88 4.67
CA LEU A 111 14.88 6.68 3.50
C LEU A 111 16.33 7.05 3.83
N GLY A 112 17.29 6.39 3.22
CA GLY A 112 18.67 6.82 3.20
C GLY A 112 18.85 8.20 2.55
N LYS A 113 19.93 8.88 2.83
CA LYS A 113 20.19 10.26 2.36
C LYS A 113 20.21 10.38 0.84
N SER A 114 20.79 9.37 0.15
CA SER A 114 20.82 9.35 -1.30
C SER A 114 19.41 9.22 -1.86
N GLU A 115 18.65 8.23 -1.38
CA GLU A 115 17.28 7.96 -1.79
C GLU A 115 16.36 9.17 -1.58
N CYS A 116 16.53 9.89 -0.45
CA CYS A 116 15.82 11.15 -0.20
C CYS A 116 16.13 12.22 -1.26
N ARG A 117 17.42 12.38 -1.62
CA ARG A 117 17.86 13.38 -2.61
C ARG A 117 17.37 13.06 -4.02
N ASP A 118 17.35 11.77 -4.38
CA ASP A 118 16.93 11.26 -5.68
C ASP A 118 15.41 11.21 -5.85
N GLY A 119 14.67 11.75 -4.88
CA GLY A 119 13.21 11.90 -4.96
C GLY A 119 12.42 10.65 -4.61
N GLY A 120 13.02 9.68 -3.88
CA GLY A 120 12.40 8.41 -3.50
C GLY A 120 11.01 8.54 -2.89
N ARG A 121 10.75 9.59 -2.08
CA ARG A 121 9.42 9.88 -1.50
C ARG A 121 8.30 10.12 -2.53
N LYS A 122 8.63 10.35 -3.81
CA LYS A 122 7.67 10.59 -4.88
C LYS A 122 7.59 9.43 -5.87
N ARG A 123 8.48 8.45 -5.75
CA ARG A 123 8.57 7.30 -6.64
C ARG A 123 7.44 6.33 -6.34
N ASP A 124 6.65 6.00 -7.37
CA ASP A 124 5.49 5.13 -7.23
C ASP A 124 5.90 3.73 -6.75
N SER A 125 6.96 3.13 -7.29
CA SER A 125 7.44 1.82 -6.84
C SER A 125 7.71 1.77 -5.33
N LEU A 126 8.47 2.73 -4.81
CA LEU A 126 8.82 2.79 -3.39
C LEU A 126 7.59 3.00 -2.49
N LEU A 127 6.64 3.79 -2.95
CA LEU A 127 5.38 4.03 -2.22
C LEU A 127 4.44 2.84 -2.30
N GLY A 128 4.42 2.13 -3.44
CA GLY A 128 3.68 0.88 -3.60
C GLY A 128 4.18 -0.19 -2.63
N ASP A 129 5.50 -0.42 -2.61
CA ASP A 129 6.14 -1.37 -1.68
C ASP A 129 5.85 -1.01 -0.21
N ALA A 130 5.89 0.28 0.13
CA ALA A 130 5.56 0.76 1.48
C ALA A 130 4.07 0.53 1.84
N PHE A 131 3.16 0.66 0.88
CA PHE A 131 1.74 0.37 1.10
C PHE A 131 1.50 -1.13 1.34
N GLU A 132 2.08 -1.98 0.52
CA GLU A 132 2.02 -3.43 0.71
C GLU A 132 2.60 -3.81 2.07
N ALA A 133 3.78 -3.30 2.43
CA ALA A 133 4.38 -3.53 3.74
C ALA A 133 3.48 -3.05 4.90
N PHE A 134 2.82 -1.89 4.74
CA PHE A 134 1.86 -1.38 5.71
C PHE A 134 0.66 -2.34 5.86
N LEU A 135 0.09 -2.83 4.76
CA LEU A 135 -1.03 -3.78 4.80
C LEU A 135 -0.60 -5.11 5.43
N GLY A 136 0.60 -5.60 5.13
CA GLY A 136 1.20 -6.77 5.77
C GLY A 136 1.37 -6.59 7.28
N ALA A 137 1.79 -5.40 7.72
CA ALA A 137 1.90 -5.06 9.13
C ALA A 137 0.53 -5.04 9.83
N VAL A 138 -0.51 -4.46 9.21
CA VAL A 138 -1.89 -4.48 9.72
C VAL A 138 -2.39 -5.92 9.85
N TYR A 139 -2.15 -6.75 8.83
CA TYR A 139 -2.54 -8.17 8.84
C TYR A 139 -1.89 -8.93 10.00
N LEU A 140 -0.59 -8.76 10.22
CA LEU A 140 0.12 -9.43 11.33
C LEU A 140 -0.32 -8.93 12.71
N ASP A 141 -0.78 -7.68 12.80
CA ASP A 141 -1.16 -7.05 14.07
C ASP A 141 -2.62 -7.32 14.44
N GLY A 142 -3.53 -7.33 13.46
CA GLY A 142 -4.98 -7.36 13.68
C GLY A 142 -5.74 -8.41 12.85
N GLY A 143 -5.05 -9.21 12.04
CA GLY A 143 -5.66 -10.24 11.20
C GLY A 143 -6.28 -9.72 9.91
N ILE A 144 -6.89 -10.65 9.16
CA ILE A 144 -7.41 -10.39 7.82
C ILE A 144 -8.57 -9.40 7.82
N GLU A 145 -9.42 -9.43 8.84
CA GLU A 145 -10.56 -8.52 8.98
C GLU A 145 -10.11 -7.08 9.25
N ALA A 146 -8.98 -6.89 9.95
CA ALA A 146 -8.39 -5.57 10.14
C ALA A 146 -7.83 -5.03 8.82
N ALA A 147 -7.10 -5.86 8.08
CA ALA A 147 -6.57 -5.50 6.76
C ALA A 147 -7.70 -5.14 5.77
N GLU A 148 -8.80 -5.92 5.77
CA GLU A 148 -9.98 -5.64 4.94
C GLU A 148 -10.63 -4.29 5.29
N ARG A 149 -10.83 -3.99 6.57
CA ARG A 149 -11.39 -2.70 7.02
C ARG A 149 -10.54 -1.50 6.63
N VAL A 150 -9.22 -1.65 6.68
CA VAL A 150 -8.26 -0.60 6.26
C VAL A 150 -8.28 -0.41 4.75
N LEU A 151 -8.30 -1.51 3.99
CA LEU A 151 -8.23 -1.47 2.52
C LEU A 151 -9.54 -0.98 1.88
N ALA A 152 -10.68 -1.38 2.40
CA ALA A 152 -11.99 -1.17 1.76
C ALA A 152 -12.28 0.31 1.39
N PRO A 153 -12.03 1.32 2.25
CA PRO A 153 -12.29 2.72 1.92
C PRO A 153 -11.28 3.32 0.91
N LEU A 154 -10.13 2.67 0.69
CA LEU A 154 -9.12 3.13 -0.27
C LEU A 154 -9.45 2.70 -1.70
N LEU A 155 -10.15 1.58 -1.86
CA LEU A 155 -10.50 1.03 -3.17
C LEU A 155 -11.64 1.80 -3.82
N PRO A 156 -11.56 2.08 -5.14
CA PRO A 156 -12.67 2.70 -5.86
C PRO A 156 -13.90 1.78 -5.89
N PRO A 157 -15.11 2.33 -6.16
CA PRO A 157 -16.29 1.53 -6.39
C PRO A 157 -16.08 0.51 -7.53
N VAL A 158 -16.54 -0.73 -7.33
CA VAL A 158 -16.32 -1.83 -8.31
C VAL A 158 -16.93 -1.52 -9.68
N LYS A 159 -18.02 -0.75 -9.75
CA LYS A 159 -18.65 -0.33 -11.01
C LYS A 159 -17.70 0.51 -11.87
N ASP A 160 -16.91 1.39 -11.27
CA ASP A 160 -15.99 2.27 -11.99
C ASP A 160 -14.82 1.47 -12.59
N VAL A 161 -14.42 0.37 -11.95
CA VAL A 161 -13.37 -0.52 -12.44
C VAL A 161 -13.81 -1.28 -13.69
N SER A 162 -15.06 -1.79 -13.72
CA SER A 162 -15.61 -2.51 -14.87
C SER A 162 -15.77 -1.62 -16.12
N ASP A 163 -16.14 -0.36 -15.93
CA ASP A 163 -16.34 0.60 -17.02
C ASP A 163 -15.01 1.07 -17.63
N ASN A 164 -13.96 1.21 -16.82
CA ASN A 164 -12.64 1.59 -17.29
C ASN A 164 -11.94 0.43 -18.02
N ALA A 165 -12.12 -0.82 -17.58
CA ALA A 165 -11.59 -1.99 -18.27
C ALA A 165 -12.21 -2.20 -19.65
N SER A 166 -13.51 -1.88 -19.84
CA SER A 166 -14.19 -1.93 -21.13
C SER A 166 -13.75 -0.82 -22.09
N LYS A 167 -13.40 0.35 -21.59
CA LYS A 167 -12.89 1.47 -22.40
C LYS A 167 -11.45 1.27 -22.85
N ALA A 168 -10.64 0.59 -22.07
CA ALA A 168 -9.22 0.31 -22.39
C ALA A 168 -9.03 -0.80 -23.46
N ASN A 169 -10.06 -1.61 -23.75
CA ASN A 169 -9.97 -2.68 -24.76
C ASN A 169 -11.21 -2.79 -25.65
N PRO A 170 -11.40 -1.88 -26.64
CA PRO A 170 -12.57 -1.89 -27.53
C PRO A 170 -12.58 -3.09 -28.52
N LYS A 171 -11.52 -3.92 -28.58
CA LYS A 171 -11.43 -5.07 -29.49
C LYS A 171 -12.02 -6.38 -28.93
N GLY A 172 -12.41 -6.44 -27.66
CA GLY A 172 -12.99 -7.63 -27.03
C GLY A 172 -14.54 -7.72 -27.09
N ALA A 173 -15.23 -6.73 -27.66
CA ALA A 173 -16.69 -6.65 -27.65
C ALA A 173 -17.36 -7.19 -28.93
N LEU A 174 -16.59 -7.86 -29.82
CA LEU A 174 -17.09 -8.48 -31.05
C LEU A 174 -16.56 -9.93 -31.16
N GLN A 175 -17.11 -10.82 -30.36
CA GLN A 175 -17.18 -12.26 -30.64
C GLN A 175 -18.39 -12.85 -29.93
#